data_3fca173204f1d8a2444d01a25bd52700
#
_entry.id   3fca173204f1d8a2444d01a25bd52700
#
_cell.length_a   1.000
_cell.length_b   1.000
_cell.length_c   1.000
_cell.angle_alpha   90.00
_cell.angle_beta   90.00
_cell.angle_gamma   90.00
#
_symmetry.space_group_name_H-M   'P 1'
#
loop_
_entity.id
_entity.type
_entity.pdbx_description
1 polymer ?
#
loop_
_entity_poly.entity_id
_entity_poly.type
_entity_poly.pdbx_seq_one_letter_code
_entity_poly.pdbx_strand_id
1 'polypeptide(L)'
;QDMEADIAYDEKDIVEAEDDLLQQLKDAEKKAEENWELLLRTKAEMENLRKRTEKDLENAHKYGMEKFVTELLPVKDSMELGLAAEDVTVESLYEGMQLTMNMLNTAFEKLGLTEINPENEPFDPELHQAMTMQESDQVEPNTVIAVMQKGYLLNERLVRPAMVIVSKKPE
;
A
#
# COMPACT_ATOMS: atom_id res chain seq x y z
N GLN A 1 -0.53 31.59 -78.08
CA GLN A 1 -1.95 31.94 -77.84
C GLN A 1 -2.27 31.55 -76.43
N ASP A 2 -2.14 32.56 -75.57
CA ASP A 2 -2.45 32.52 -74.15
C ASP A 2 -3.96 32.42 -74.01
N MET A 3 -4.40 31.42 -73.28
CA MET A 3 -5.77 31.24 -72.87
C MET A 3 -5.82 31.65 -71.40
N GLU A 4 -5.94 32.99 -71.16
CA GLU A 4 -6.36 33.49 -69.86
C GLU A 4 -7.81 33.05 -69.64
N ALA A 5 -8.02 32.11 -68.81
CA ALA A 5 -9.33 31.77 -68.33
C ALA A 5 -9.72 32.81 -67.28
N ASP A 6 -10.53 33.77 -67.76
CA ASP A 6 -11.22 34.81 -66.93
C ASP A 6 -12.18 34.02 -65.99
N ILE A 7 -11.75 33.73 -64.80
CA ILE A 7 -12.61 33.15 -63.73
C ILE A 7 -13.41 34.34 -63.18
N ALA A 8 -14.56 34.57 -63.74
CA ALA A 8 -15.53 35.51 -63.22
C ALA A 8 -16.14 34.93 -61.96
N TYR A 9 -15.62 35.34 -60.84
CA TYR A 9 -16.27 35.03 -59.53
C TYR A 9 -17.54 35.87 -59.44
N ASP A 10 -18.69 35.21 -59.17
CA ASP A 10 -19.94 35.94 -58.92
C ASP A 10 -19.77 36.63 -57.56
N GLU A 11 -20.02 38.00 -57.55
CA GLU A 11 -19.93 38.77 -56.29
C GLU A 11 -20.81 38.23 -55.18
N LYS A 12 -21.87 37.51 -55.49
CA LYS A 12 -22.72 36.79 -54.51
C LYS A 12 -22.01 35.62 -53.85
N ASP A 13 -21.30 34.81 -54.61
CA ASP A 13 -20.57 33.66 -54.08
C ASP A 13 -19.44 34.11 -53.15
N ILE A 14 -18.81 35.26 -53.42
CA ILE A 14 -17.78 35.85 -52.56
C ILE A 14 -18.40 36.34 -51.24
N VAL A 15 -19.55 37.02 -51.27
CA VAL A 15 -20.22 37.53 -50.07
C VAL A 15 -20.73 36.39 -49.19
N GLU A 16 -21.31 35.32 -49.79
CA GLU A 16 -21.75 34.13 -49.04
C GLU A 16 -20.55 33.41 -48.39
N ALA A 17 -19.41 33.29 -49.05
CA ALA A 17 -18.20 32.70 -48.50
C ALA A 17 -17.59 33.54 -47.35
N GLU A 18 -17.63 34.90 -47.48
CA GLU A 18 -17.18 35.79 -46.40
C GLU A 18 -18.07 35.68 -45.13
N ASP A 19 -19.38 35.62 -45.31
CA ASP A 19 -20.33 35.47 -44.20
C ASP A 19 -20.16 34.10 -43.50
N ASP A 20 -19.95 33.00 -44.23
CA ASP A 20 -19.68 31.69 -43.68
C ASP A 20 -18.36 31.66 -42.89
N LEU A 21 -17.32 32.33 -43.46
CA LEU A 21 -16.01 32.43 -42.79
C LEU A 21 -16.11 33.24 -41.47
N LEU A 22 -16.87 34.33 -41.48
CA LEU A 22 -17.12 35.17 -40.32
C LEU A 22 -17.88 34.36 -39.21
N GLN A 23 -18.83 33.56 -39.64
CA GLN A 23 -19.56 32.70 -38.69
C GLN A 23 -18.65 31.62 -38.08
N GLN A 24 -17.84 30.96 -38.90
CA GLN A 24 -16.85 29.99 -38.44
C GLN A 24 -15.84 30.61 -37.47
N LEU A 25 -15.39 31.84 -37.74
CA LEU A 25 -14.48 32.56 -36.86
C LEU A 25 -15.14 32.84 -35.50
N LYS A 26 -16.38 33.32 -35.45
CA LYS A 26 -17.12 33.58 -34.23
C LYS A 26 -17.33 32.30 -33.41
N ASP A 27 -17.66 31.19 -34.08
CA ASP A 27 -17.84 29.90 -33.41
C ASP A 27 -16.51 29.34 -32.86
N ALA A 28 -15.40 29.57 -33.57
CA ALA A 28 -14.07 29.20 -33.13
C ALA A 28 -13.62 30.05 -31.92
N GLU A 29 -13.85 31.35 -31.95
CA GLU A 29 -13.55 32.27 -30.84
C GLU A 29 -14.35 31.89 -29.59
N LYS A 30 -15.66 31.62 -29.74
CA LYS A 30 -16.52 31.18 -28.63
C LYS A 30 -16.02 29.86 -28.02
N LYS A 31 -15.68 28.87 -28.85
CA LYS A 31 -15.10 27.59 -28.36
C LYS A 31 -13.76 27.82 -27.67
N ALA A 32 -12.94 28.74 -28.17
CA ALA A 32 -11.66 29.04 -27.51
C ALA A 32 -11.88 29.66 -26.11
N GLU A 33 -12.85 30.57 -25.98
CA GLU A 33 -13.21 31.17 -24.68
C GLU A 33 -13.76 30.14 -23.71
N GLU A 34 -14.71 29.32 -24.15
CA GLU A 34 -15.26 28.20 -23.31
C GLU A 34 -14.16 27.24 -22.88
N ASN A 35 -13.24 26.85 -23.75
CA ASN A 35 -12.11 25.99 -23.44
C ASN A 35 -11.13 26.68 -22.48
N TRP A 36 -10.91 27.96 -22.61
CA TRP A 36 -10.05 28.73 -21.72
C TRP A 36 -10.62 28.80 -20.29
N GLU A 37 -11.92 29.07 -20.15
CA GLU A 37 -12.61 29.08 -18.87
C GLU A 37 -12.54 27.69 -18.21
N LEU A 38 -12.78 26.62 -19.00
CA LEU A 38 -12.65 25.22 -18.51
C LEU A 38 -11.23 24.94 -18.05
N LEU A 39 -10.22 25.37 -18.79
CA LEU A 39 -8.81 25.20 -18.44
C LEU A 39 -8.47 25.91 -17.12
N LEU A 40 -8.92 27.15 -16.95
CA LEU A 40 -8.70 27.91 -15.72
C LEU A 40 -9.35 27.22 -14.52
N ARG A 41 -10.57 26.74 -14.68
CA ARG A 41 -11.31 26.01 -13.65
C ARG A 41 -10.60 24.70 -13.28
N THR A 42 -10.24 23.90 -14.29
CA THR A 42 -9.54 22.63 -14.08
C THR A 42 -8.19 22.86 -13.38
N LYS A 43 -7.46 23.91 -13.76
CA LYS A 43 -6.19 24.28 -13.11
C LYS A 43 -6.40 24.62 -11.63
N ALA A 44 -7.44 25.37 -11.30
CA ALA A 44 -7.78 25.71 -9.92
C ALA A 44 -8.17 24.46 -9.10
N GLU A 45 -8.96 23.56 -9.69
CA GLU A 45 -9.35 22.29 -9.08
C GLU A 45 -8.12 21.39 -8.83
N MET A 46 -7.20 21.29 -9.80
CA MET A 46 -5.94 20.55 -9.65
C MET A 46 -5.06 21.12 -8.54
N GLU A 47 -4.96 22.44 -8.42
CA GLU A 47 -4.17 23.07 -7.36
C GLU A 47 -4.79 22.83 -5.97
N ASN A 48 -6.10 22.90 -5.87
CA ASN A 48 -6.82 22.57 -4.64
C ASN A 48 -6.66 21.09 -4.26
N LEU A 49 -6.77 20.18 -5.24
CA LEU A 49 -6.54 18.75 -5.03
C LEU A 49 -5.11 18.48 -4.55
N ARG A 50 -4.12 19.12 -5.19
CA ARG A 50 -2.71 18.97 -4.79
C ARG A 50 -2.49 19.41 -3.34
N LYS A 51 -2.98 20.58 -2.95
CA LYS A 51 -2.87 21.09 -1.57
C LYS A 51 -3.54 20.15 -0.56
N ARG A 52 -4.71 19.60 -0.93
CA ARG A 52 -5.42 18.63 -0.08
C ARG A 52 -4.60 17.34 0.06
N THR A 53 -4.12 16.78 -1.05
CA THR A 53 -3.33 15.54 -1.05
C THR A 53 -2.04 15.70 -0.22
N GLU A 54 -1.36 16.85 -0.33
CA GLU A 54 -0.16 17.16 0.45
C GLU A 54 -0.45 17.17 1.96
N LYS A 55 -1.56 17.78 2.36
CA LYS A 55 -2.02 17.79 3.75
C LYS A 55 -2.44 16.39 4.24
N ASP A 56 -3.14 15.62 3.40
CA ASP A 56 -3.57 14.26 3.72
C ASP A 56 -2.35 13.34 3.89
N LEU A 57 -1.31 13.50 3.04
CA LEU A 57 -0.05 12.78 3.15
C LEU A 57 0.70 13.14 4.44
N GLU A 58 0.79 14.42 4.78
CA GLU A 58 1.39 14.88 6.03
C GLU A 58 0.65 14.29 7.25
N ASN A 59 -0.66 14.30 7.23
CA ASN A 59 -1.48 13.70 8.29
C ASN A 59 -1.29 12.18 8.37
N ALA A 60 -1.22 11.49 7.24
CA ALA A 60 -0.95 10.06 7.18
C ALA A 60 0.41 9.70 7.78
N HIS A 61 1.45 10.49 7.49
CA HIS A 61 2.76 10.31 8.12
C HIS A 61 2.74 10.61 9.63
N LYS A 62 2.08 11.67 10.05
CA LYS A 62 2.04 12.10 11.45
C LYS A 62 1.22 11.16 12.34
N TYR A 63 0.11 10.67 11.83
CA TYR A 63 -0.87 9.89 12.59
C TYR A 63 -0.96 8.41 12.16
N GLY A 64 -0.18 7.99 11.16
CA GLY A 64 -0.21 6.61 10.68
C GLY A 64 0.09 5.55 11.73
N MET A 65 0.87 5.92 12.75
CA MET A 65 1.21 5.05 13.88
C MET A 65 0.19 5.08 15.03
N GLU A 66 -0.82 5.95 15.00
CA GLU A 66 -1.77 6.12 16.10
C GLU A 66 -2.51 4.82 16.42
N LYS A 67 -3.03 4.14 15.41
CA LYS A 67 -3.70 2.85 15.57
C LYS A 67 -2.76 1.80 16.20
N PHE A 68 -1.51 1.75 15.74
CA PHE A 68 -0.50 0.82 16.27
C PHE A 68 -0.23 1.09 17.76
N VAL A 69 -0.01 2.35 18.12
CA VAL A 69 0.22 2.75 19.52
C VAL A 69 -0.99 2.40 20.38
N THR A 70 -2.20 2.71 19.93
CA THR A 70 -3.45 2.45 20.67
C THR A 70 -3.64 0.96 20.96
N GLU A 71 -3.34 0.07 20.03
CA GLU A 71 -3.46 -1.37 20.25
C GLU A 71 -2.34 -1.95 21.14
N LEU A 72 -1.19 -1.28 21.24
CA LEU A 72 -0.08 -1.72 22.11
C LEU A 72 -0.16 -1.19 23.55
N LEU A 73 -0.86 -0.08 23.79
CA LEU A 73 -0.98 0.49 25.14
C LEU A 73 -1.55 -0.52 26.16
N PRO A 74 -2.61 -1.30 25.88
CA PRO A 74 -3.13 -2.28 26.83
C PRO A 74 -2.11 -3.38 27.17
N VAL A 75 -1.24 -3.75 26.22
CA VAL A 75 -0.17 -4.73 26.47
C VAL A 75 0.84 -4.16 27.45
N LYS A 76 1.25 -2.88 27.25
CA LYS A 76 2.14 -2.18 28.17
C LYS A 76 1.53 -2.07 29.57
N ASP A 77 0.26 -1.69 29.66
CA ASP A 77 -0.45 -1.56 30.95
C ASP A 77 -0.50 -2.90 31.69
N SER A 78 -0.76 -4.02 30.98
CA SER A 78 -0.72 -5.38 31.55
C SER A 78 0.66 -5.75 32.10
N MET A 79 1.73 -5.38 31.39
CA MET A 79 3.10 -5.60 31.87
C MET A 79 3.41 -4.77 33.12
N GLU A 80 3.00 -3.51 33.16
CA GLU A 80 3.19 -2.61 34.32
C GLU A 80 2.45 -3.15 35.57
N LEU A 81 1.21 -3.63 35.40
CA LEU A 81 0.45 -4.28 36.47
C LEU A 81 1.15 -5.54 36.98
N GLY A 82 1.68 -6.38 36.09
CA GLY A 82 2.43 -7.58 36.46
C GLY A 82 3.70 -7.26 37.24
N LEU A 83 4.41 -6.19 36.88
CA LEU A 83 5.64 -5.76 37.57
C LEU A 83 5.35 -5.08 38.93
N ALA A 84 4.19 -4.49 39.09
CA ALA A 84 3.79 -3.81 40.34
C ALA A 84 3.15 -4.76 41.34
N ALA A 85 2.89 -6.02 40.98
CA ALA A 85 2.27 -7.00 41.86
C ALA A 85 3.23 -7.42 43.00
N GLU A 86 2.72 -7.35 44.21
CA GLU A 86 3.42 -7.85 45.42
C GLU A 86 3.03 -9.33 45.67
N ASP A 87 3.90 -10.13 46.29
CA ASP A 87 3.68 -11.53 46.63
C ASP A 87 3.39 -12.46 45.42
N VAL A 88 4.14 -12.28 44.33
CA VAL A 88 3.96 -13.03 43.06
C VAL A 88 4.51 -14.46 43.22
N THR A 89 3.68 -15.46 42.93
CA THR A 89 4.13 -16.85 42.74
C THR A 89 4.59 -17.07 41.30
N VAL A 90 5.40 -18.13 41.09
CA VAL A 90 5.85 -18.50 39.74
C VAL A 90 4.67 -18.82 38.84
N GLU A 91 3.64 -19.48 39.35
CA GLU A 91 2.41 -19.80 38.61
C GLU A 91 1.68 -18.56 38.18
N SER A 92 1.46 -17.61 39.12
CA SER A 92 0.74 -16.34 38.77
C SER A 92 1.54 -15.48 37.80
N LEU A 93 2.86 -15.50 37.89
CA LEU A 93 3.73 -14.81 36.91
C LEU A 93 3.59 -15.42 35.53
N TYR A 94 3.62 -16.76 35.43
CA TYR A 94 3.46 -17.47 34.16
C TYR A 94 2.09 -17.19 33.52
N GLU A 95 1.01 -17.26 34.30
CA GLU A 95 -0.34 -16.93 33.83
C GLU A 95 -0.44 -15.46 33.33
N GLY A 96 0.14 -14.51 34.07
CA GLY A 96 0.20 -13.11 33.68
C GLY A 96 0.97 -12.88 32.38
N MET A 97 2.10 -13.54 32.20
CA MET A 97 2.87 -13.51 30.96
C MET A 97 2.09 -14.09 29.78
N GLN A 98 1.39 -15.21 30.01
CA GLN A 98 0.58 -15.85 28.96
C GLN A 98 -0.59 -14.96 28.55
N LEU A 99 -1.25 -14.31 29.51
CA LEU A 99 -2.31 -13.34 29.24
C LEU A 99 -1.78 -12.17 28.41
N THR A 100 -0.64 -11.61 28.80
CA THR A 100 0.00 -10.50 28.08
C THR A 100 0.40 -10.89 26.67
N MET A 101 0.93 -12.11 26.47
CA MET A 101 1.25 -12.65 25.15
C MET A 101 -0.01 -12.78 24.27
N ASN A 102 -1.12 -13.26 24.83
CA ASN A 102 -2.39 -13.35 24.10
C ASN A 102 -2.92 -11.97 23.70
N MET A 103 -2.79 -10.98 24.58
CA MET A 103 -3.14 -9.59 24.26
C MET A 103 -2.27 -9.03 23.12
N LEU A 104 -0.96 -9.31 23.14
CA LEU A 104 -0.05 -8.90 22.07
C LEU A 104 -0.41 -9.54 20.72
N ASN A 105 -0.69 -10.86 20.72
CA ASN A 105 -1.10 -11.56 19.51
C ASN A 105 -2.41 -10.99 18.95
N THR A 106 -3.39 -10.72 19.81
CA THR A 106 -4.65 -10.07 19.40
C THR A 106 -4.42 -8.68 18.81
N ALA A 107 -3.52 -7.89 19.41
CA ALA A 107 -3.15 -6.58 18.86
C ALA A 107 -2.50 -6.72 17.48
N PHE A 108 -1.62 -7.69 17.27
CA PHE A 108 -0.99 -7.96 15.98
C PHE A 108 -2.01 -8.35 14.90
N GLU A 109 -2.96 -9.24 15.22
CA GLU A 109 -4.03 -9.62 14.30
C GLU A 109 -4.87 -8.42 13.85
N LYS A 110 -5.27 -7.55 14.80
CA LYS A 110 -6.02 -6.32 14.50
C LYS A 110 -5.24 -5.32 13.63
N LEU A 111 -3.91 -5.36 13.73
CA LEU A 111 -3.01 -4.54 12.91
C LEU A 111 -2.69 -5.15 11.55
N GLY A 112 -3.22 -6.35 11.26
CA GLY A 112 -2.96 -7.07 10.01
C GLY A 112 -1.59 -7.74 9.97
N LEU A 113 -0.99 -8.00 11.13
CA LEU A 113 0.25 -8.76 11.25
C LEU A 113 -0.06 -10.25 11.39
N THR A 114 0.43 -11.06 10.45
CA THR A 114 0.26 -12.52 10.44
C THR A 114 1.60 -13.19 10.74
N GLU A 115 1.59 -14.14 11.68
CA GLU A 115 2.76 -14.92 12.03
C GLU A 115 3.03 -16.01 11.00
N ILE A 116 4.31 -16.22 10.66
CA ILE A 116 4.81 -17.32 9.82
C ILE A 116 5.57 -18.27 10.74
N ASN A 117 5.01 -19.47 10.98
CA ASN A 117 5.60 -20.52 11.80
C ASN A 117 5.47 -21.87 11.08
N PRO A 118 6.26 -22.12 10.03
CA PRO A 118 6.11 -23.24 9.10
C PRO A 118 6.72 -24.56 9.63
N GLU A 119 6.58 -24.88 10.90
CA GLU A 119 7.12 -26.12 11.47
C GLU A 119 6.43 -27.33 10.83
N ASN A 120 7.24 -28.26 10.26
CA ASN A 120 6.80 -29.42 9.48
C ASN A 120 6.12 -29.10 8.14
N GLU A 121 6.27 -27.90 7.63
CA GLU A 121 5.79 -27.47 6.31
C GLU A 121 6.94 -27.48 5.29
N PRO A 122 6.62 -27.54 3.97
CA PRO A 122 7.63 -27.38 2.92
C PRO A 122 8.33 -26.01 3.03
N PHE A 123 9.64 -26.01 2.76
CA PHE A 123 10.41 -24.77 2.72
C PHE A 123 10.00 -23.90 1.54
N ASP A 124 9.64 -22.65 1.81
CA ASP A 124 9.32 -21.64 0.82
C ASP A 124 10.36 -20.51 0.84
N PRO A 125 11.16 -20.33 -0.21
CA PRO A 125 12.18 -19.27 -0.27
C PRO A 125 11.64 -17.83 -0.20
N GLU A 126 10.36 -17.63 -0.52
CA GLU A 126 9.75 -16.29 -0.47
C GLU A 126 9.40 -15.86 0.97
N LEU A 127 9.11 -16.82 1.84
CA LEU A 127 8.65 -16.58 3.22
C LEU A 127 9.67 -17.00 4.28
N HIS A 128 10.58 -17.90 3.93
CA HIS A 128 11.50 -18.56 4.87
C HIS A 128 12.96 -18.28 4.50
N GLN A 129 13.79 -18.18 5.52
CA GLN A 129 15.24 -18.10 5.39
C GLN A 129 15.88 -19.34 6.01
N ALA A 130 16.43 -20.22 5.19
CA ALA A 130 17.17 -21.40 5.67
C ALA A 130 18.49 -20.96 6.30
N MET A 131 18.68 -21.28 7.58
CA MET A 131 19.93 -21.01 8.31
C MET A 131 20.90 -22.18 8.21
N THR A 132 20.38 -23.41 8.28
CA THR A 132 21.15 -24.65 8.25
C THR A 132 20.32 -25.74 7.62
N MET A 133 20.98 -26.70 6.97
CA MET A 133 20.40 -27.95 6.50
C MET A 133 20.83 -29.07 7.44
N GLN A 134 19.87 -29.85 7.93
CA GLN A 134 20.09 -30.98 8.78
C GLN A 134 19.63 -32.28 8.13
N GLU A 135 20.43 -33.33 8.22
CA GLU A 135 20.04 -34.66 7.77
C GLU A 135 18.91 -35.22 8.64
N SER A 136 17.87 -35.70 7.99
CA SER A 136 16.73 -36.32 8.69
C SER A 136 16.12 -37.41 7.83
N ASP A 137 15.89 -38.57 8.47
CA ASP A 137 15.14 -39.67 7.88
C ASP A 137 13.64 -39.62 8.26
N GLN A 138 13.25 -38.70 9.15
CA GLN A 138 11.90 -38.63 9.70
C GLN A 138 10.96 -37.72 8.90
N VAL A 139 11.51 -36.80 8.09
CA VAL A 139 10.76 -35.85 7.28
C VAL A 139 11.30 -35.83 5.86
N GLU A 140 10.44 -35.47 4.92
CA GLU A 140 10.83 -35.35 3.51
C GLU A 140 11.93 -34.28 3.33
N PRO A 141 12.85 -34.46 2.37
CA PRO A 141 13.81 -33.43 2.03
C PRO A 141 13.14 -32.11 1.68
N ASN A 142 13.78 -30.99 2.01
CA ASN A 142 13.26 -29.64 1.79
C ASN A 142 12.03 -29.28 2.66
N THR A 143 11.91 -29.90 3.83
CA THR A 143 10.88 -29.61 4.84
C THR A 143 11.51 -28.86 6.01
N VAL A 144 10.79 -27.94 6.61
CA VAL A 144 11.21 -27.21 7.81
C VAL A 144 11.16 -28.13 9.02
N ILE A 145 12.33 -28.42 9.60
CA ILE A 145 12.45 -29.25 10.81
C ILE A 145 12.17 -28.43 12.07
N ALA A 146 12.68 -27.20 12.11
CA ALA A 146 12.53 -26.33 13.26
C ALA A 146 12.52 -24.87 12.84
N VAL A 147 11.76 -24.07 13.57
CA VAL A 147 11.71 -22.63 13.41
C VAL A 147 12.54 -21.98 14.51
N MET A 148 13.68 -21.42 14.14
CA MET A 148 14.57 -20.70 15.06
C MET A 148 14.01 -19.33 15.44
N GLN A 149 13.37 -18.66 14.47
CA GLN A 149 12.72 -17.37 14.65
C GLN A 149 11.52 -17.28 13.73
N LYS A 150 10.36 -16.99 14.31
CA LYS A 150 9.13 -16.81 13.54
C LYS A 150 9.21 -15.63 12.60
N GLY A 151 8.62 -15.75 11.42
CA GLY A 151 8.45 -14.68 10.45
C GLY A 151 7.16 -13.92 10.66
N TYR A 152 7.01 -12.79 9.94
CA TYR A 152 5.80 -11.97 9.99
C TYR A 152 5.49 -11.31 8.65
N LEU A 153 4.21 -11.31 8.31
CA LEU A 153 3.61 -10.54 7.22
C LEU A 153 2.81 -9.38 7.79
N LEU A 154 2.88 -8.21 7.17
CA LEU A 154 2.01 -7.09 7.46
C LEU A 154 1.17 -6.79 6.20
N ASN A 155 -0.14 -6.99 6.28
CA ASN A 155 -1.05 -6.82 5.13
C ASN A 155 -0.49 -7.52 3.87
N GLU A 156 -0.18 -8.81 3.99
CA GLU A 156 0.39 -9.67 2.93
C GLU A 156 1.84 -9.32 2.48
N ARG A 157 2.41 -8.24 3.00
CA ARG A 157 3.80 -7.86 2.71
C ARG A 157 4.74 -8.48 3.72
N LEU A 158 5.78 -9.18 3.26
CA LEU A 158 6.81 -9.74 4.11
C LEU A 158 7.58 -8.63 4.85
N VAL A 159 7.53 -8.68 6.19
CA VAL A 159 8.30 -7.80 7.09
C VAL A 159 9.59 -8.48 7.53
N ARG A 160 9.48 -9.77 7.89
CA ARG A 160 10.59 -10.59 8.31
C ARG A 160 10.35 -12.05 7.94
N PRO A 161 11.26 -12.71 7.19
CA PRO A 161 11.14 -14.14 6.92
C PRO A 161 11.30 -14.97 8.19
N ALA A 162 10.70 -16.15 8.22
CA ALA A 162 10.96 -17.12 9.27
C ALA A 162 12.35 -17.75 9.10
N MET A 163 13.17 -17.71 10.14
CA MET A 163 14.48 -18.36 10.14
C MET A 163 14.32 -19.84 10.54
N VAL A 164 14.66 -20.73 9.62
CA VAL A 164 14.33 -22.15 9.73
C VAL A 164 15.54 -23.06 9.53
N ILE A 165 15.43 -24.28 10.07
CA ILE A 165 16.30 -25.40 9.76
C ILE A 165 15.55 -26.30 8.78
N VAL A 166 16.17 -26.64 7.65
CA VAL A 166 15.56 -27.42 6.56
C VAL A 166 16.16 -28.82 6.52
N SER A 167 15.32 -29.83 6.24
CA SER A 167 15.77 -31.20 6.05
C SER A 167 16.54 -31.37 4.76
N LYS A 168 17.62 -32.13 4.79
CA LYS A 168 18.27 -32.71 3.62
C LYS A 168 18.27 -34.24 3.75
N LYS A 169 18.35 -34.92 2.61
CA LYS A 169 18.47 -36.37 2.58
C LYS A 169 19.83 -36.76 3.14
N PRO A 170 19.92 -37.81 4.01
CA PRO A 170 21.20 -38.39 4.40
C PRO A 170 21.97 -38.89 3.18
N GLU A 171 23.28 -38.69 3.18
CA GLU A 171 24.17 -39.23 2.12
C GLU A 171 24.40 -40.71 2.32
#